data_1b58f19138eb3d79d59a0995a21f8cc0
#
_entry.id   1b58f19138eb3d79d59a0995a21f8cc0
#
_cell.length_a   1.000
_cell.length_b   1.000
_cell.length_c   1.000
_cell.angle_alpha   90.00
_cell.angle_beta   90.00
_cell.angle_gamma   90.00
#
_symmetry.space_group_name_H-M   'P 1'
#
loop_
_entity.id
_entity.type
_entity.pdbx_description
1 polymer ?
#
loop_
_entity_poly.entity_id
_entity_poly.type
_entity_poly.pdbx_seq_one_letter_code
_entity_poly.pdbx_strand_id
1 'polypeptide(L)'
;DGTEANYDRLLLATGSNPFMLPVPGKDLPGVISYRDIKDTNEMIAAASHYRHAVVIGGGLLGLEAANGLKLRGMDVTVVHLMPWLMERQLDRTAADLLMKSLEAKGLKFKLEKQTAELVAGESGRVCAIKFKDGETLPADLVVMAVGIRPNDKLAEAAGLHCNRGVVVNDTMQTYDPRIYAVGECVSHRGIAYGLVAPLFEQAKVCANHLAQFGISRYTGSVTSTKLKVTGIDLFSAGDFTGGEGVEEIVLSDPAAGVYKKLLVKEDKIIGGVLYGDTAEGAWYYQLLRDGQNIHELRDQLMFGQNHLGNAGHQGQNKAASMPDNMEVCGCNGVCKGTIVKAIKENGLFTLAEVRKHTKASSSCGSCTGLVEQILASTVGGAYQPADIAKKPVCACTDHTHEEVRKAIFDHNLKSIPEVMHFFEWRNVNGCASCRPALNYYLLCAWPHEYQDDAQSRFVNERVHANIQKDGTFSVIPRIYGGVTTPAQLRRIADVAEKYDVREVRCTGGQRINMLG
;
A
#
# COMPACT_ATOMS: atom_id res chain seq x y z
N ASP A 1 15.65 15.55 -24.68
CA ASP A 1 15.50 16.75 -25.49
C ASP A 1 16.83 17.48 -25.69
N GLY A 2 17.88 17.11 -24.95
CA GLY A 2 19.21 17.71 -25.03
C GLY A 2 19.38 19.00 -24.22
N THR A 3 18.39 19.34 -23.36
CA THR A 3 18.49 20.51 -22.48
C THR A 3 19.49 20.24 -21.35
N GLU A 4 20.37 21.20 -21.10
CA GLU A 4 21.33 21.17 -20.01
C GLU A 4 20.84 22.01 -18.84
N ALA A 5 21.03 21.51 -17.62
CA ALA A 5 20.71 22.21 -16.38
C ALA A 5 21.89 22.17 -15.42
N ASN A 6 22.31 23.34 -14.95
CA ASN A 6 23.32 23.44 -13.91
C ASN A 6 22.72 23.11 -12.54
N TYR A 7 23.50 22.50 -11.66
CA TYR A 7 23.07 22.17 -10.30
C TYR A 7 24.19 22.36 -9.27
N ASP A 8 23.84 22.77 -8.07
CA ASP A 8 24.73 22.77 -6.91
C ASP A 8 24.72 21.43 -6.20
N ARG A 9 23.58 20.77 -6.21
CA ARG A 9 23.37 19.43 -5.64
C ARG A 9 22.43 18.64 -6.56
N LEU A 10 22.79 17.38 -6.80
CA LEU A 10 21.98 16.43 -7.59
C LEU A 10 21.55 15.28 -6.70
N LEU A 11 20.27 14.91 -6.74
CA LEU A 11 19.73 13.75 -6.06
C LEU A 11 19.27 12.71 -7.09
N LEU A 12 19.88 11.54 -7.06
CA LEU A 12 19.48 10.38 -7.85
C LEU A 12 18.43 9.56 -7.09
N ALA A 13 17.25 9.40 -7.67
CA ALA A 13 16.14 8.62 -7.14
C ALA A 13 15.53 7.74 -8.23
N THR A 14 16.39 7.05 -8.98
CA THR A 14 16.06 6.33 -10.21
C THR A 14 15.34 4.99 -9.97
N GLY A 15 15.24 4.57 -8.70
CA GLY A 15 14.50 3.37 -8.31
C GLY A 15 15.14 2.06 -8.78
N SER A 16 14.31 1.10 -9.16
CA SER A 16 14.74 -0.21 -9.63
C SER A 16 13.89 -0.70 -10.80
N ASN A 17 14.44 -1.63 -11.56
CA ASN A 17 13.76 -2.32 -12.64
C ASN A 17 13.41 -3.76 -12.21
N PRO A 18 12.28 -4.33 -12.67
CA PRO A 18 12.00 -5.74 -12.48
C PRO A 18 13.07 -6.58 -13.17
N PHE A 19 13.47 -7.67 -12.54
CA PHE A 19 14.40 -8.59 -13.15
C PHE A 19 13.64 -9.58 -14.05
N MET A 20 13.95 -9.55 -15.33
CA MET A 20 13.45 -10.51 -16.30
C MET A 20 14.48 -11.64 -16.47
N LEU A 21 14.04 -12.90 -16.31
CA LEU A 21 14.92 -14.05 -16.52
C LEU A 21 15.48 -14.04 -17.94
N PRO A 22 16.80 -14.19 -18.12
CA PRO A 22 17.44 -14.23 -19.44
C PRO A 22 17.28 -15.60 -20.09
N VAL A 23 16.03 -16.00 -20.35
CA VAL A 23 15.68 -17.26 -21.00
C VAL A 23 15.12 -17.00 -22.40
N PRO A 24 15.26 -17.94 -23.36
CA PRO A 24 14.59 -17.85 -24.64
C PRO A 24 13.08 -17.62 -24.48
N GLY A 25 12.52 -16.74 -25.29
CA GLY A 25 11.10 -16.43 -25.25
C GLY A 25 10.68 -15.39 -24.21
N LYS A 26 11.62 -14.76 -23.46
CA LYS A 26 11.30 -13.76 -22.42
C LYS A 26 10.56 -12.52 -22.93
N ASP A 27 10.70 -12.23 -24.23
CA ASP A 27 10.09 -11.06 -24.88
C ASP A 27 8.81 -11.40 -25.67
N LEU A 28 8.29 -12.63 -25.54
CA LEU A 28 7.06 -13.04 -26.22
C LEU A 28 5.84 -12.28 -25.69
N PRO A 29 4.86 -11.94 -26.52
CA PRO A 29 3.58 -11.46 -26.07
C PRO A 29 2.98 -12.38 -25.01
N GLY A 30 2.49 -11.82 -23.90
CA GLY A 30 2.00 -12.58 -22.75
C GLY A 30 3.05 -12.93 -21.70
N VAL A 31 4.29 -12.49 -21.87
CA VAL A 31 5.33 -12.52 -20.85
C VAL A 31 5.50 -11.09 -20.30
N ILE A 32 5.23 -10.92 -19.02
CA ILE A 32 5.23 -9.60 -18.39
C ILE A 32 5.98 -9.63 -17.06
N SER A 33 6.37 -8.45 -16.58
CA SER A 33 6.78 -8.23 -15.21
C SER A 33 5.57 -7.97 -14.30
N TYR A 34 5.83 -7.74 -13.01
CA TYR A 34 4.84 -7.21 -12.09
C TYR A 34 5.47 -6.10 -11.27
N ARG A 35 5.35 -4.88 -11.76
CA ARG A 35 6.03 -3.71 -11.17
C ARG A 35 5.13 -2.48 -11.03
N ASP A 36 4.32 -2.19 -12.02
CA ASP A 36 3.55 -0.96 -12.11
C ASP A 36 2.07 -1.19 -12.50
N ILE A 37 1.34 -0.08 -12.65
CA ILE A 37 -0.08 -0.11 -13.03
C ILE A 37 -0.27 -0.68 -14.44
N LYS A 38 0.69 -0.47 -15.34
CA LYS A 38 0.61 -1.02 -16.71
C LYS A 38 0.64 -2.54 -16.67
N ASP A 39 1.59 -3.11 -15.93
CA ASP A 39 1.69 -4.56 -15.73
C ASP A 39 0.38 -5.11 -15.13
N THR A 40 -0.17 -4.42 -14.12
CA THR A 40 -1.45 -4.80 -13.49
C THR A 40 -2.60 -4.77 -14.49
N ASN A 41 -2.69 -3.75 -15.34
CA ASN A 41 -3.71 -3.66 -16.38
C ASN A 41 -3.58 -4.77 -17.42
N GLU A 42 -2.35 -5.13 -17.80
CA GLU A 42 -2.09 -6.26 -18.70
C GLU A 42 -2.53 -7.60 -18.06
N MET A 43 -2.29 -7.81 -16.78
CA MET A 43 -2.79 -8.96 -16.02
C MET A 43 -4.32 -9.02 -16.03
N ILE A 44 -4.98 -7.88 -15.78
CA ILE A 44 -6.45 -7.77 -15.78
C ILE A 44 -7.02 -8.09 -17.16
N ALA A 45 -6.44 -7.53 -18.22
CA ALA A 45 -6.85 -7.79 -19.60
C ALA A 45 -6.64 -9.27 -19.97
N ALA A 46 -5.50 -9.86 -19.60
CA ALA A 46 -5.23 -11.26 -19.86
C ALA A 46 -6.22 -12.19 -19.15
N ALA A 47 -6.61 -11.89 -17.91
CA ALA A 47 -7.57 -12.69 -17.16
C ALA A 47 -8.96 -12.74 -17.81
N SER A 48 -9.31 -11.75 -18.64
CA SER A 48 -10.59 -11.73 -19.37
C SER A 48 -10.61 -12.62 -20.62
N HIS A 49 -9.43 -12.99 -21.14
CA HIS A 49 -9.32 -13.69 -22.43
C HIS A 49 -8.63 -15.07 -22.35
N TYR A 50 -7.86 -15.30 -21.30
CA TYR A 50 -6.99 -16.47 -21.17
C TYR A 50 -7.27 -17.19 -19.86
N ARG A 51 -6.86 -18.46 -19.82
CA ARG A 51 -7.18 -19.34 -18.69
C ARG A 51 -5.99 -19.65 -17.80
N HIS A 52 -4.82 -19.93 -18.38
CA HIS A 52 -3.68 -20.46 -17.65
C HIS A 52 -2.64 -19.36 -17.41
N ALA A 53 -2.43 -19.01 -16.15
CA ALA A 53 -1.37 -18.11 -15.76
C ALA A 53 -0.27 -18.86 -15.01
N VAL A 54 0.97 -18.53 -15.31
CA VAL A 54 2.12 -18.98 -14.55
C VAL A 54 2.86 -17.78 -13.98
N VAL A 55 3.07 -17.81 -12.68
CA VAL A 55 3.86 -16.79 -11.97
C VAL A 55 5.21 -17.40 -11.60
N ILE A 56 6.29 -16.85 -12.15
CA ILE A 56 7.65 -17.26 -11.84
C ILE A 56 8.14 -16.40 -10.66
N GLY A 57 8.33 -17.03 -9.51
CA GLY A 57 8.74 -16.38 -8.26
C GLY A 57 7.75 -16.60 -7.12
N GLY A 58 8.14 -17.36 -6.10
CA GLY A 58 7.36 -17.66 -4.89
C GLY A 58 7.61 -16.68 -3.75
N GLY A 59 8.14 -15.50 -4.04
CA GLY A 59 8.31 -14.40 -3.09
C GLY A 59 7.04 -13.55 -2.95
N LEU A 60 7.13 -12.48 -2.15
CA LEU A 60 6.03 -11.61 -1.77
C LEU A 60 5.17 -11.15 -2.97
N LEU A 61 5.78 -10.45 -3.93
CA LEU A 61 5.07 -9.93 -5.11
C LEU A 61 4.50 -11.03 -5.99
N GLY A 62 5.22 -12.16 -6.14
CA GLY A 62 4.72 -13.28 -6.95
C GLY A 62 3.47 -13.92 -6.36
N LEU A 63 3.40 -14.09 -5.04
CA LEU A 63 2.21 -14.63 -4.38
C LEU A 63 1.04 -13.64 -4.41
N GLU A 64 1.29 -12.34 -4.31
CA GLU A 64 0.27 -11.30 -4.47
C GLU A 64 -0.29 -11.30 -5.91
N ALA A 65 0.58 -11.37 -6.92
CA ALA A 65 0.18 -11.48 -8.34
C ALA A 65 -0.65 -12.75 -8.60
N ALA A 66 -0.16 -13.90 -8.09
CA ALA A 66 -0.84 -15.18 -8.25
C ALA A 66 -2.24 -15.16 -7.62
N ASN A 67 -2.37 -14.64 -6.41
CA ASN A 67 -3.66 -14.49 -5.76
C ASN A 67 -4.60 -13.54 -6.53
N GLY A 68 -4.08 -12.41 -7.02
CA GLY A 68 -4.85 -11.47 -7.84
C GLY A 68 -5.40 -12.09 -9.12
N LEU A 69 -4.60 -12.87 -9.84
CA LEU A 69 -5.02 -13.60 -11.04
C LEU A 69 -6.03 -14.72 -10.71
N LYS A 70 -5.83 -15.43 -9.60
CA LYS A 70 -6.76 -16.46 -9.12
C LYS A 70 -8.13 -15.88 -8.79
N LEU A 71 -8.18 -14.75 -8.09
CA LEU A 71 -9.43 -14.04 -7.78
C LEU A 71 -10.19 -13.57 -9.04
N ARG A 72 -9.47 -13.43 -10.18
CA ARG A 72 -10.05 -13.12 -11.49
C ARG A 72 -10.41 -14.35 -12.32
N GLY A 73 -10.37 -15.54 -11.73
CA GLY A 73 -10.85 -16.77 -12.33
C GLY A 73 -9.81 -17.54 -13.15
N MET A 74 -8.55 -17.13 -13.16
CA MET A 74 -7.51 -17.90 -13.87
C MET A 74 -7.08 -19.15 -13.10
N ASP A 75 -6.64 -20.18 -13.85
CA ASP A 75 -5.90 -21.32 -13.32
C ASP A 75 -4.43 -20.91 -13.14
N VAL A 76 -4.01 -20.73 -11.89
CA VAL A 76 -2.69 -20.14 -11.59
C VAL A 76 -1.75 -21.18 -11.01
N THR A 77 -0.54 -21.27 -11.59
CA THR A 77 0.57 -22.06 -11.06
C THR A 77 1.74 -21.15 -10.73
N VAL A 78 2.22 -21.21 -9.50
CA VAL A 78 3.45 -20.52 -9.07
C VAL A 78 4.63 -21.46 -9.26
N VAL A 79 5.63 -21.00 -10.00
CA VAL A 79 6.90 -21.71 -10.23
C VAL A 79 7.97 -21.06 -9.38
N HIS A 80 8.65 -21.83 -8.56
CA HIS A 80 9.69 -21.31 -7.68
C HIS A 80 10.94 -22.17 -7.71
N LEU A 81 12.10 -21.49 -7.70
CA LEU A 81 13.40 -22.15 -7.77
C LEU A 81 13.80 -22.80 -6.44
N MET A 82 13.37 -22.21 -5.32
CA MET A 82 13.75 -22.63 -3.98
C MET A 82 12.81 -23.72 -3.43
N PRO A 83 13.22 -24.47 -2.40
CA PRO A 83 12.44 -25.59 -1.86
C PRO A 83 11.23 -25.17 -1.02
N TRP A 84 11.06 -23.87 -0.70
CA TRP A 84 9.87 -23.33 -0.03
C TRP A 84 9.60 -21.89 -0.44
N LEU A 85 8.39 -21.43 -0.18
CA LEU A 85 7.94 -20.07 -0.53
C LEU A 85 8.52 -19.03 0.44
N MET A 86 8.79 -17.82 -0.10
CA MET A 86 9.29 -16.69 0.70
C MET A 86 10.55 -17.01 1.53
N GLU A 87 11.47 -17.75 0.97
CA GLU A 87 12.69 -18.25 1.63
C GLU A 87 13.58 -17.17 2.25
N ARG A 88 13.36 -15.91 1.83
CA ARG A 88 14.05 -14.75 2.39
C ARG A 88 13.35 -14.11 3.58
N GLN A 89 12.15 -14.57 3.91
CA GLN A 89 11.31 -14.03 4.97
C GLN A 89 10.79 -15.10 5.93
N LEU A 90 10.74 -16.36 5.51
CA LEU A 90 10.14 -17.45 6.26
C LEU A 90 11.10 -18.62 6.45
N ASP A 91 11.01 -19.24 7.60
CA ASP A 91 11.53 -20.59 7.78
C ASP A 91 10.58 -21.63 7.13
N ARG A 92 11.03 -22.86 7.06
CA ARG A 92 10.30 -23.96 6.41
C ARG A 92 8.91 -24.18 7.01
N THR A 93 8.78 -24.12 8.33
CA THR A 93 7.51 -24.38 9.02
C THR A 93 6.44 -23.36 8.66
N ALA A 94 6.78 -22.09 8.72
CA ALA A 94 5.87 -21.02 8.33
C ALA A 94 5.53 -21.06 6.81
N ALA A 95 6.52 -21.39 5.98
CA ALA A 95 6.32 -21.52 4.55
C ALA A 95 5.39 -22.70 4.17
N ASP A 96 5.47 -23.81 4.87
CA ASP A 96 4.60 -24.96 4.66
C ASP A 96 3.14 -24.65 5.07
N LEU A 97 2.92 -23.89 6.14
CA LEU A 97 1.59 -23.39 6.53
C LEU A 97 1.04 -22.40 5.49
N LEU A 98 1.88 -21.51 4.99
CA LEU A 98 1.53 -20.56 3.93
C LEU A 98 1.13 -21.31 2.66
N MET A 99 1.92 -22.28 2.22
CA MET A 99 1.64 -23.07 1.02
C MET A 99 0.29 -23.79 1.12
N LYS A 100 0.00 -24.48 2.23
CA LYS A 100 -1.30 -25.11 2.48
C LYS A 100 -2.47 -24.13 2.36
N SER A 101 -2.31 -22.93 2.94
CA SER A 101 -3.37 -21.91 2.90
C SER A 101 -3.59 -21.37 1.48
N LEU A 102 -2.54 -21.24 0.69
CA LEU A 102 -2.61 -20.80 -0.70
C LEU A 102 -3.17 -21.91 -1.62
N GLU A 103 -2.82 -23.18 -1.38
CA GLU A 103 -3.41 -24.34 -2.08
C GLU A 103 -4.91 -24.47 -1.79
N ALA A 104 -5.33 -24.25 -0.54
CA ALA A 104 -6.75 -24.22 -0.18
C ALA A 104 -7.53 -23.09 -0.90
N LYS A 105 -6.85 -22.02 -1.30
CA LYS A 105 -7.39 -20.95 -2.18
C LYS A 105 -7.35 -21.33 -3.66
N GLY A 106 -6.83 -22.52 -4.01
CA GLY A 106 -6.79 -23.06 -5.37
C GLY A 106 -5.60 -22.60 -6.20
N LEU A 107 -4.53 -22.13 -5.60
CA LEU A 107 -3.23 -21.93 -6.24
C LEU A 107 -2.49 -23.25 -6.36
N LYS A 108 -1.70 -23.41 -7.41
CA LYS A 108 -0.85 -24.59 -7.66
C LYS A 108 0.61 -24.17 -7.55
N PHE A 109 1.46 -25.08 -7.08
CA PHE A 109 2.88 -24.80 -6.89
C PHE A 109 3.77 -25.83 -7.58
N LYS A 110 4.87 -25.34 -8.16
CA LYS A 110 6.00 -26.15 -8.63
C LYS A 110 7.28 -25.56 -8.04
N LEU A 111 7.72 -26.18 -6.95
CA LEU A 111 8.96 -25.79 -6.25
C LEU A 111 10.16 -26.50 -6.88
N GLU A 112 11.36 -25.97 -6.66
CA GLU A 112 12.64 -26.49 -7.16
C GLU A 112 12.66 -26.64 -8.70
N LYS A 113 11.86 -25.81 -9.39
CA LYS A 113 11.75 -25.83 -10.87
C LYS A 113 12.51 -24.67 -11.49
N GLN A 114 13.42 -25.01 -12.38
CA GLN A 114 14.19 -24.04 -13.14
C GLN A 114 13.63 -23.90 -14.55
N THR A 115 13.15 -22.70 -14.87
CA THR A 115 12.69 -22.35 -16.23
C THR A 115 13.86 -22.40 -17.20
N ALA A 116 13.71 -23.13 -18.29
CA ALA A 116 14.69 -23.20 -19.37
C ALA A 116 14.31 -22.32 -20.57
N GLU A 117 13.01 -22.29 -20.91
CA GLU A 117 12.50 -21.61 -22.11
C GLU A 117 11.03 -21.28 -21.94
N LEU A 118 10.59 -20.18 -22.57
CA LEU A 118 9.19 -19.82 -22.77
C LEU A 118 8.84 -20.07 -24.23
N VAL A 119 7.87 -20.96 -24.46
CA VAL A 119 7.56 -21.49 -25.78
C VAL A 119 6.48 -20.63 -26.44
N ALA A 120 6.72 -20.25 -27.70
CA ALA A 120 5.73 -19.56 -28.52
C ALA A 120 4.74 -20.57 -29.15
N GLY A 121 3.45 -20.21 -29.11
CA GLY A 121 2.42 -20.90 -29.89
C GLY A 121 2.35 -20.42 -31.34
N GLU A 122 1.41 -20.96 -32.11
CA GLU A 122 1.20 -20.62 -33.52
C GLU A 122 0.90 -19.10 -33.72
N SER A 123 0.28 -18.46 -32.75
CA SER A 123 0.00 -16.99 -32.75
C SER A 123 1.22 -16.12 -32.45
N GLY A 124 2.38 -16.69 -32.16
CA GLY A 124 3.56 -15.97 -31.70
C GLY A 124 3.51 -15.53 -30.23
N ARG A 125 2.43 -15.85 -29.50
CA ARG A 125 2.27 -15.58 -28.06
C ARG A 125 2.81 -16.75 -27.25
N VAL A 126 3.18 -16.50 -25.98
CA VAL A 126 3.55 -17.59 -25.07
C VAL A 126 2.39 -18.59 -24.94
N CYS A 127 2.71 -19.90 -25.03
CA CYS A 127 1.74 -20.98 -24.85
C CYS A 127 2.18 -22.02 -23.80
N ALA A 128 3.46 -22.04 -23.43
CA ALA A 128 3.98 -22.96 -22.42
C ALA A 128 5.30 -22.48 -21.81
N ILE A 129 5.62 -23.02 -20.64
CA ILE A 129 6.94 -22.96 -20.02
C ILE A 129 7.58 -24.34 -20.09
N LYS A 130 8.83 -24.40 -20.52
CA LYS A 130 9.67 -25.60 -20.45
C LYS A 130 10.68 -25.47 -19.33
N PHE A 131 10.79 -26.51 -18.52
CA PHE A 131 11.76 -26.58 -17.43
C PHE A 131 13.03 -27.31 -17.84
N LYS A 132 14.11 -27.15 -17.07
CA LYS A 132 15.40 -27.82 -17.36
C LYS A 132 15.34 -29.34 -17.25
N ASP A 133 14.42 -29.90 -16.48
CA ASP A 133 14.19 -31.32 -16.35
C ASP A 133 13.34 -31.90 -17.50
N GLY A 134 12.97 -31.09 -18.49
CA GLY A 134 12.18 -31.45 -19.64
C GLY A 134 10.66 -31.38 -19.46
N GLU A 135 10.16 -31.17 -18.26
CA GLU A 135 8.73 -30.98 -18.05
C GLU A 135 8.24 -29.68 -18.73
N THR A 136 6.99 -29.70 -19.20
CA THR A 136 6.36 -28.55 -19.84
C THR A 136 5.04 -28.22 -19.12
N LEU A 137 4.77 -26.94 -18.93
CA LEU A 137 3.57 -26.42 -18.28
C LEU A 137 2.85 -25.44 -19.22
N PRO A 138 1.58 -25.64 -19.55
CA PRO A 138 0.80 -24.68 -20.34
C PRO A 138 0.71 -23.32 -19.67
N ALA A 139 0.83 -22.26 -20.45
CA ALA A 139 0.79 -20.88 -19.95
C ALA A 139 0.35 -19.91 -21.05
N ASP A 140 -0.78 -19.24 -20.86
CA ASP A 140 -1.25 -18.16 -21.72
C ASP A 140 -0.71 -16.79 -21.27
N LEU A 141 -0.37 -16.68 -19.99
CA LEU A 141 0.24 -15.54 -19.34
C LEU A 141 1.38 -16.00 -18.44
N VAL A 142 2.54 -15.37 -18.57
CA VAL A 142 3.68 -15.59 -17.68
C VAL A 142 4.04 -14.28 -16.99
N VAL A 143 3.97 -14.26 -15.66
CA VAL A 143 4.35 -13.11 -14.84
C VAL A 143 5.68 -13.39 -14.18
N MET A 144 6.70 -12.59 -14.47
CA MET A 144 8.02 -12.68 -13.84
C MET A 144 8.12 -11.81 -12.60
N ALA A 145 8.13 -12.43 -11.43
CA ALA A 145 8.24 -11.77 -10.11
C ALA A 145 9.46 -12.28 -9.34
N VAL A 146 10.62 -12.28 -10.00
CA VAL A 146 11.88 -12.88 -9.52
C VAL A 146 12.86 -11.87 -8.94
N GLY A 147 12.35 -10.75 -8.46
CA GLY A 147 13.12 -9.69 -7.82
C GLY A 147 13.33 -8.46 -8.69
N ILE A 148 14.13 -7.55 -8.17
CA ILE A 148 14.42 -6.25 -8.77
C ILE A 148 15.93 -6.04 -8.93
N ARG A 149 16.31 -5.12 -9.80
CA ARG A 149 17.66 -4.63 -9.96
C ARG A 149 17.69 -3.12 -9.78
N PRO A 150 18.57 -2.57 -8.94
CA PRO A 150 18.78 -1.14 -8.86
C PRO A 150 18.97 -0.51 -10.25
N ASN A 151 18.35 0.63 -10.48
CA ASN A 151 18.50 1.38 -11.73
C ASN A 151 19.67 2.36 -11.56
N ASP A 152 20.88 1.87 -11.73
CA ASP A 152 22.15 2.56 -11.52
C ASP A 152 22.85 2.97 -12.82
N LYS A 153 22.27 2.67 -13.99
CA LYS A 153 22.88 2.95 -15.31
C LYS A 153 23.25 4.42 -15.53
N LEU A 154 22.40 5.35 -15.05
CA LEU A 154 22.68 6.78 -15.16
C LEU A 154 23.89 7.17 -14.31
N ALA A 155 24.00 6.60 -13.12
CA ALA A 155 25.13 6.83 -12.22
C ALA A 155 26.43 6.22 -12.78
N GLU A 156 26.38 5.01 -13.33
CA GLU A 156 27.51 4.39 -14.02
C GLU A 156 28.00 5.21 -15.21
N ALA A 157 27.06 5.68 -16.06
CA ALA A 157 27.38 6.54 -17.20
C ALA A 157 28.00 7.89 -16.79
N ALA A 158 27.65 8.39 -15.59
CA ALA A 158 28.25 9.58 -15.00
C ALA A 158 29.58 9.32 -14.27
N GLY A 159 30.09 8.08 -14.28
CA GLY A 159 31.36 7.70 -13.64
C GLY A 159 31.27 7.52 -12.12
N LEU A 160 30.05 7.44 -11.54
CA LEU A 160 29.88 7.18 -10.13
C LEU A 160 30.15 5.70 -9.80
N HIS A 161 30.62 5.47 -8.59
CA HIS A 161 30.86 4.10 -8.12
C HIS A 161 29.53 3.37 -7.88
N CYS A 162 29.32 2.26 -8.60
CA CYS A 162 28.15 1.40 -8.48
C CYS A 162 28.58 -0.03 -8.14
N ASN A 163 27.89 -0.63 -7.18
CA ASN A 163 28.03 -2.03 -6.83
C ASN A 163 26.68 -2.57 -6.41
N ARG A 164 25.95 -3.17 -7.36
CA ARG A 164 24.54 -3.61 -7.17
C ARG A 164 23.67 -2.44 -6.69
N GLY A 165 23.87 -1.26 -7.26
CA GLY A 165 23.27 0.02 -6.93
C GLY A 165 24.32 1.11 -6.72
N VAL A 166 23.89 2.35 -6.70
CA VAL A 166 24.74 3.54 -6.47
C VAL A 166 25.28 3.50 -5.05
N VAL A 167 26.61 3.43 -4.92
CA VAL A 167 27.26 3.36 -3.61
C VAL A 167 27.20 4.72 -2.92
N VAL A 168 26.68 4.74 -1.69
CA VAL A 168 26.56 5.94 -0.85
C VAL A 168 27.13 5.71 0.54
N ASN A 169 27.50 6.81 1.19
CA ASN A 169 27.91 6.85 2.58
C ASN A 169 26.68 6.97 3.52
N ASP A 170 26.92 7.10 4.83
CA ASP A 170 25.88 7.21 5.85
C ASP A 170 25.04 8.50 5.79
N THR A 171 25.40 9.46 4.93
CA THR A 171 24.61 10.67 4.67
C THR A 171 23.91 10.64 3.31
N MET A 172 23.88 9.47 2.66
CA MET A 172 23.34 9.27 1.31
C MET A 172 24.10 10.00 0.20
N GLN A 173 25.33 10.43 0.46
CA GLN A 173 26.22 11.10 -0.49
C GLN A 173 27.03 10.04 -1.26
N THR A 174 27.19 10.23 -2.54
CA THR A 174 28.04 9.39 -3.39
C THR A 174 29.53 9.77 -3.23
N TYR A 175 30.37 9.17 -4.03
CA TYR A 175 31.77 9.57 -4.16
C TYR A 175 31.92 11.05 -4.60
N ASP A 176 31.05 11.56 -5.49
CA ASP A 176 30.99 12.99 -5.77
C ASP A 176 30.22 13.71 -4.64
N PRO A 177 30.86 14.68 -3.94
CA PRO A 177 30.23 15.33 -2.79
C PRO A 177 29.02 16.21 -3.16
N ARG A 178 28.75 16.46 -4.43
CA ARG A 178 27.58 17.19 -4.91
C ARG A 178 26.44 16.27 -5.30
N ILE A 179 26.67 14.95 -5.40
CA ILE A 179 25.70 13.97 -5.86
C ILE A 179 25.28 13.04 -4.71
N TYR A 180 23.99 12.92 -4.52
CA TYR A 180 23.33 12.07 -3.53
C TYR A 180 22.49 11.01 -4.22
N ALA A 181 22.22 9.90 -3.56
CA ALA A 181 21.26 8.93 -4.05
C ALA A 181 20.40 8.38 -2.90
N VAL A 182 19.11 8.13 -3.16
CA VAL A 182 18.17 7.53 -2.23
C VAL A 182 17.23 6.54 -2.94
N GLY A 183 16.67 5.61 -2.21
CA GLY A 183 15.69 4.68 -2.74
C GLY A 183 16.28 3.35 -3.22
N GLU A 184 15.52 2.63 -4.04
CA GLU A 184 15.89 1.28 -4.51
C GLU A 184 17.12 1.26 -5.44
N CYS A 185 17.55 2.41 -5.93
CA CYS A 185 18.79 2.51 -6.72
C CYS A 185 20.07 2.48 -5.88
N VAL A 186 19.96 2.56 -4.54
CA VAL A 186 21.09 2.73 -3.63
C VAL A 186 21.68 1.40 -3.17
N SER A 187 22.99 1.35 -3.06
CA SER A 187 23.76 0.36 -2.32
C SER A 187 24.47 1.04 -1.14
N HIS A 188 23.93 0.82 0.06
CA HIS A 188 24.50 1.34 1.31
C HIS A 188 25.15 0.20 2.09
N ARG A 189 26.45 0.31 2.37
CA ARG A 189 27.22 -0.74 3.05
C ARG A 189 27.05 -2.13 2.40
N GLY A 190 26.91 -2.17 1.07
CA GLY A 190 26.70 -3.40 0.29
C GLY A 190 25.26 -3.95 0.29
N ILE A 191 24.31 -3.26 0.92
CA ILE A 191 22.90 -3.66 0.99
C ILE A 191 22.05 -2.75 0.12
N ALA A 192 21.24 -3.33 -0.76
CA ALA A 192 20.19 -2.66 -1.50
C ALA A 192 18.81 -3.07 -0.93
N TYR A 193 17.96 -2.11 -0.64
CA TYR A 193 16.64 -2.33 -0.06
C TYR A 193 15.56 -2.25 -1.14
N GLY A 194 14.63 -3.21 -1.13
CA GLY A 194 13.45 -3.24 -2.01
C GLY A 194 12.12 -3.03 -1.28
N LEU A 195 12.16 -2.54 -0.03
CA LEU A 195 10.98 -2.23 0.77
C LEU A 195 10.94 -0.72 1.06
N VAL A 196 9.73 -0.17 1.15
CA VAL A 196 9.50 1.29 1.23
C VAL A 196 10.03 1.93 2.51
N ALA A 197 9.91 1.26 3.68
CA ALA A 197 10.30 1.85 4.96
C ALA A 197 11.77 2.29 5.02
N PRO A 198 12.77 1.45 4.65
CA PRO A 198 14.17 1.87 4.57
C PRO A 198 14.40 3.08 3.66
N LEU A 199 13.64 3.20 2.58
CA LEU A 199 13.81 4.27 1.60
C LEU A 199 13.37 5.63 2.17
N PHE A 200 12.34 5.66 3.01
CA PHE A 200 11.95 6.86 3.74
C PHE A 200 12.99 7.26 4.79
N GLU A 201 13.62 6.28 5.46
CA GLU A 201 14.71 6.57 6.40
C GLU A 201 15.91 7.18 5.67
N GLN A 202 16.31 6.61 4.53
CA GLN A 202 17.33 7.17 3.65
C GLN A 202 16.99 8.60 3.22
N ALA A 203 15.75 8.84 2.76
CA ALA A 203 15.30 10.14 2.31
C ALA A 203 15.35 11.19 3.43
N LYS A 204 14.96 10.84 4.66
CA LYS A 204 15.04 11.72 5.82
C LYS A 204 16.47 12.12 6.14
N VAL A 205 17.40 11.16 6.14
CA VAL A 205 18.83 11.43 6.38
C VAL A 205 19.40 12.30 5.27
N CYS A 206 19.11 11.99 4.02
CA CYS A 206 19.54 12.78 2.86
C CYS A 206 19.04 14.23 2.95
N ALA A 207 17.75 14.42 3.21
CA ALA A 207 17.16 15.75 3.36
C ALA A 207 17.77 16.53 4.52
N ASN A 208 18.01 15.87 5.65
CA ASN A 208 18.66 16.47 6.82
C ASN A 208 20.08 16.98 6.49
N HIS A 209 20.85 16.17 5.75
CA HIS A 209 22.21 16.53 5.33
C HIS A 209 22.21 17.63 4.26
N LEU A 210 21.34 17.53 3.24
CA LEU A 210 21.20 18.54 2.19
C LEU A 210 20.81 19.93 2.76
N ALA A 211 19.91 19.94 3.73
CA ALA A 211 19.45 21.17 4.40
C ALA A 211 20.46 21.69 5.44
N GLN A 212 21.54 20.98 5.73
CA GLN A 212 22.48 21.28 6.83
C GLN A 212 21.76 21.47 8.18
N PHE A 213 20.66 20.72 8.37
CA PHE A 213 19.79 20.89 9.53
C PHE A 213 20.26 20.11 10.76
N GLY A 214 20.97 19.00 10.58
CA GLY A 214 21.42 18.15 11.69
C GLY A 214 22.47 17.13 11.28
N ILE A 215 22.76 16.21 12.21
CA ILE A 215 23.84 15.22 12.13
C ILE A 215 23.36 13.80 11.90
N SER A 216 22.12 13.63 11.42
CA SER A 216 21.53 12.30 11.18
C SER A 216 22.38 11.46 10.22
N ARG A 217 22.51 10.18 10.54
CA ARG A 217 23.22 9.19 9.74
C ARG A 217 22.35 7.96 9.53
N TYR A 218 22.40 7.39 8.34
CA TYR A 218 21.75 6.13 8.02
C TYR A 218 22.74 5.00 8.31
N THR A 219 22.38 4.14 9.24
CA THR A 219 23.25 2.99 9.63
C THR A 219 22.74 1.66 9.10
N GLY A 220 21.68 1.69 8.31
CA GLY A 220 20.91 0.55 7.85
C GLY A 220 19.54 0.50 8.50
N SER A 221 18.67 -0.34 7.96
CA SER A 221 17.31 -0.54 8.47
C SER A 221 17.07 -2.01 8.78
N VAL A 222 16.42 -2.27 9.89
CA VAL A 222 15.76 -3.56 10.11
C VAL A 222 14.48 -3.57 9.31
N THR A 223 14.25 -4.63 8.54
CA THR A 223 13.05 -4.73 7.71
C THR A 223 12.03 -5.66 8.34
N SER A 224 10.76 -5.35 8.12
CA SER A 224 9.65 -6.25 8.40
C SER A 224 8.82 -6.49 7.15
N THR A 225 8.23 -7.66 7.05
CA THR A 225 7.45 -8.11 5.90
C THR A 225 6.06 -8.55 6.34
N LYS A 226 5.05 -8.14 5.56
CA LYS A 226 3.67 -8.62 5.65
C LYS A 226 3.22 -9.03 4.25
N LEU A 227 2.54 -10.17 4.14
CA LEU A 227 1.97 -10.62 2.87
C LEU A 227 0.56 -10.05 2.70
N LYS A 228 0.26 -9.46 1.54
CA LYS A 228 -1.04 -8.87 1.22
C LYS A 228 -1.94 -9.85 0.46
N VAL A 229 -2.20 -11.00 1.06
CA VAL A 229 -3.19 -11.97 0.57
C VAL A 229 -4.33 -12.05 1.58
N THR A 230 -5.54 -11.71 1.16
CA THR A 230 -6.71 -11.68 2.05
C THR A 230 -6.93 -13.03 2.75
N GLY A 231 -7.04 -13.00 4.06
CA GLY A 231 -7.22 -14.18 4.90
C GLY A 231 -5.94 -14.98 5.17
N ILE A 232 -4.77 -14.35 4.96
CA ILE A 232 -3.47 -14.87 5.41
C ILE A 232 -2.78 -13.79 6.22
N ASP A 233 -2.61 -14.05 7.50
CA ASP A 233 -1.90 -13.18 8.42
C ASP A 233 -0.49 -13.71 8.61
N LEU A 234 0.49 -12.94 8.14
CA LEU A 234 1.90 -13.28 8.16
C LEU A 234 2.72 -12.04 8.49
N PHE A 235 3.66 -12.21 9.40
CA PHE A 235 4.64 -11.20 9.76
C PHE A 235 6.02 -11.83 9.91
N SER A 236 7.04 -11.18 9.38
CA SER A 236 8.44 -11.58 9.55
C SER A 236 9.31 -10.34 9.72
N ALA A 237 10.30 -10.39 10.58
CA ALA A 237 11.24 -9.30 10.80
C ALA A 237 12.61 -9.81 11.24
N GLY A 238 13.66 -9.10 10.85
CA GLY A 238 15.04 -9.38 11.25
C GLY A 238 15.56 -10.72 10.73
N ASP A 239 16.45 -11.34 11.51
CA ASP A 239 16.97 -12.68 11.22
C ASP A 239 15.97 -13.74 11.72
N PHE A 240 15.63 -14.69 10.88
CA PHE A 240 14.72 -15.80 11.17
C PHE A 240 15.38 -17.17 10.95
N THR A 241 16.60 -17.19 10.48
CA THR A 241 17.37 -18.41 10.19
C THR A 241 18.02 -18.98 11.43
N GLY A 242 18.47 -18.11 12.33
CA GLY A 242 19.21 -18.50 13.51
C GLY A 242 20.67 -18.83 13.25
N GLY A 243 21.32 -19.46 14.23
CA GLY A 243 22.74 -19.79 14.13
C GLY A 243 23.36 -20.05 15.49
N GLU A 244 24.67 -20.10 15.54
CA GLU A 244 25.43 -20.35 16.78
C GLU A 244 25.18 -19.23 17.81
N GLY A 245 24.86 -19.62 19.03
CA GLY A 245 24.54 -18.71 20.13
C GLY A 245 23.19 -18.00 20.01
N VAL A 246 22.31 -18.46 19.11
CA VAL A 246 20.94 -17.97 18.97
C VAL A 246 19.97 -18.96 19.62
N GLU A 247 19.12 -18.45 20.47
CA GLU A 247 18.05 -19.20 21.11
C GLU A 247 16.75 -19.01 20.33
N GLU A 248 15.96 -20.08 20.23
CA GLU A 248 14.66 -20.08 19.59
C GLU A 248 13.54 -20.21 20.62
N ILE A 249 12.56 -19.29 20.57
CA ILE A 249 11.32 -19.43 21.34
C ILE A 249 10.20 -19.68 20.32
N VAL A 250 9.54 -20.84 20.44
CA VAL A 250 8.55 -21.28 19.45
C VAL A 250 7.23 -21.61 20.12
N LEU A 251 6.13 -21.10 19.54
CA LEU A 251 4.77 -21.54 19.80
C LEU A 251 4.18 -22.04 18.50
N SER A 252 3.74 -23.29 18.47
CA SER A 252 3.22 -23.91 17.27
C SER A 252 1.91 -24.65 17.55
N ASP A 253 0.83 -24.24 16.86
CA ASP A 253 -0.44 -24.95 16.80
C ASP A 253 -0.85 -25.11 15.33
N PRO A 254 -0.36 -26.16 14.63
CA PRO A 254 -0.67 -26.39 13.23
C PRO A 254 -2.15 -26.66 12.96
N ALA A 255 -2.90 -27.14 13.95
CA ALA A 255 -4.33 -27.42 13.80
C ALA A 255 -5.14 -26.12 13.75
N ALA A 256 -4.75 -25.13 14.57
CA ALA A 256 -5.32 -23.78 14.52
C ALA A 256 -4.68 -22.89 13.44
N GLY A 257 -3.65 -23.37 12.74
CA GLY A 257 -2.91 -22.60 11.75
C GLY A 257 -2.09 -21.47 12.38
N VAL A 258 -1.57 -21.66 13.60
CA VAL A 258 -0.77 -20.65 14.31
C VAL A 258 0.67 -21.13 14.47
N TYR A 259 1.60 -20.26 14.09
CA TYR A 259 3.03 -20.45 14.31
C TYR A 259 3.69 -19.13 14.67
N LYS A 260 4.44 -19.13 15.77
CA LYS A 260 5.24 -17.98 16.22
C LYS A 260 6.63 -18.47 16.57
N LYS A 261 7.63 -17.86 15.98
CA LYS A 261 9.05 -18.11 16.28
C LYS A 261 9.74 -16.78 16.52
N LEU A 262 10.45 -16.67 17.62
CA LEU A 262 11.32 -15.54 17.93
C LEU A 262 12.75 -16.04 18.10
N LEU A 263 13.69 -15.32 17.56
CA LEU A 263 15.11 -15.56 17.71
C LEU A 263 15.70 -14.55 18.69
N VAL A 264 16.39 -15.07 19.68
CA VAL A 264 16.97 -14.30 20.78
C VAL A 264 18.48 -14.53 20.84
N LYS A 265 19.23 -13.46 20.98
CA LYS A 265 20.66 -13.48 21.21
C LYS A 265 21.03 -12.43 22.25
N GLU A 266 21.76 -12.80 23.28
CA GLU A 266 22.19 -11.91 24.38
C GLU A 266 20.98 -11.13 24.97
N ASP A 267 19.91 -11.85 25.30
CA ASP A 267 18.65 -11.29 25.80
C ASP A 267 18.01 -10.20 24.90
N LYS A 268 18.25 -10.23 23.61
CA LYS A 268 17.64 -9.32 22.63
C LYS A 268 16.98 -10.11 21.51
N ILE A 269 15.83 -9.66 21.05
CA ILE A 269 15.21 -10.21 19.85
C ILE A 269 16.06 -9.78 18.66
N ILE A 270 16.49 -10.73 17.84
CA ILE A 270 17.22 -10.49 16.59
C ILE A 270 16.36 -10.74 15.35
N GLY A 271 15.22 -11.41 15.52
CA GLY A 271 14.26 -11.65 14.46
C GLY A 271 13.10 -12.51 14.89
N GLY A 272 12.16 -12.74 13.96
CA GLY A 272 11.03 -13.60 14.21
C GLY A 272 10.08 -13.72 13.03
N VAL A 273 9.29 -14.79 13.09
CA VAL A 273 8.24 -15.14 12.13
C VAL A 273 6.95 -15.42 12.88
N LEU A 274 5.86 -14.83 12.45
CA LEU A 274 4.51 -15.05 12.96
C LEU A 274 3.60 -15.44 11.80
N TYR A 275 2.82 -16.48 11.97
CA TYR A 275 1.80 -16.93 11.01
C TYR A 275 0.49 -17.21 11.74
N GLY A 276 -0.64 -16.77 11.17
CA GLY A 276 -1.98 -16.93 11.72
C GLY A 276 -2.31 -15.90 12.80
N ASP A 277 -1.60 -15.87 13.91
CA ASP A 277 -1.70 -14.79 14.91
C ASP A 277 -0.48 -13.86 14.82
N THR A 278 -0.68 -12.70 14.21
CA THR A 278 0.36 -11.67 14.03
C THR A 278 0.15 -10.43 14.89
N ALA A 279 -0.75 -10.49 15.86
CA ALA A 279 -1.16 -9.34 16.67
C ALA A 279 0.02 -8.64 17.37
N GLU A 280 1.00 -9.40 17.83
CA GLU A 280 2.17 -8.88 18.55
C GLU A 280 3.34 -8.49 17.62
N GLY A 281 3.21 -8.66 16.30
CA GLY A 281 4.29 -8.43 15.35
C GLY A 281 4.89 -7.01 15.43
N ALA A 282 4.05 -5.99 15.62
CA ALA A 282 4.52 -4.62 15.77
C ALA A 282 5.34 -4.40 17.06
N TRP A 283 4.93 -5.05 18.14
CA TRP A 283 5.66 -4.98 19.42
C TRP A 283 7.01 -5.69 19.34
N TYR A 284 7.05 -6.91 18.80
CA TYR A 284 8.32 -7.62 18.60
C TYR A 284 9.26 -6.85 17.67
N TYR A 285 8.72 -6.24 16.62
CA TYR A 285 9.51 -5.41 15.72
C TYR A 285 10.11 -4.18 16.42
N GLN A 286 9.36 -3.57 17.33
CA GLN A 286 9.88 -2.45 18.13
C GLN A 286 10.99 -2.91 19.06
N LEU A 287 10.81 -4.03 19.82
CA LEU A 287 11.84 -4.60 20.68
C LEU A 287 13.13 -4.92 19.91
N LEU A 288 12.96 -5.50 18.71
CA LEU A 288 14.06 -5.80 17.77
C LEU A 288 14.80 -4.53 17.34
N ARG A 289 14.06 -3.53 16.85
CA ARG A 289 14.63 -2.29 16.31
C ARG A 289 15.36 -1.48 17.37
N ASP A 290 14.78 -1.43 18.57
CA ASP A 290 15.33 -0.65 19.69
C ASP A 290 16.44 -1.44 20.43
N GLY A 291 16.67 -2.71 20.08
CA GLY A 291 17.67 -3.59 20.72
C GLY A 291 17.42 -3.77 22.22
N GLN A 292 16.15 -3.74 22.62
CA GLN A 292 15.74 -3.79 24.02
C GLN A 292 16.08 -5.14 24.65
N ASN A 293 16.63 -5.13 25.88
CA ASN A 293 16.83 -6.33 26.66
C ASN A 293 15.47 -6.90 27.08
N ILE A 294 15.25 -8.20 26.85
CA ILE A 294 13.99 -8.89 27.10
C ILE A 294 14.06 -9.84 28.30
N HIS A 295 15.13 -9.82 29.08
CA HIS A 295 15.33 -10.77 30.19
C HIS A 295 14.11 -10.84 31.11
N GLU A 296 13.57 -9.70 31.54
CA GLU A 296 12.39 -9.62 32.41
C GLU A 296 11.07 -9.96 31.70
N LEU A 297 11.05 -9.93 30.35
CA LEU A 297 9.86 -10.17 29.54
C LEU A 297 9.77 -11.62 29.07
N ARG A 298 10.85 -12.39 29.19
CA ARG A 298 11.07 -13.67 28.52
C ARG A 298 9.96 -14.69 28.77
N ASP A 299 9.55 -14.86 30.02
CA ASP A 299 8.54 -15.86 30.41
C ASP A 299 7.15 -15.57 29.83
N GLN A 300 6.88 -14.33 29.49
CA GLN A 300 5.58 -13.88 29.01
C GLN A 300 5.61 -13.47 27.54
N LEU A 301 6.78 -13.49 26.92
CA LEU A 301 7.02 -12.93 25.59
C LEU A 301 6.06 -13.50 24.53
N MET A 302 5.82 -14.82 24.53
CA MET A 302 4.97 -15.49 23.54
C MET A 302 3.47 -15.30 23.77
N PHE A 303 3.07 -14.90 24.99
CA PHE A 303 1.68 -14.66 25.33
C PHE A 303 1.23 -13.22 25.00
N GLY A 304 2.18 -12.39 24.61
CA GLY A 304 1.94 -11.03 24.15
C GLY A 304 1.94 -9.97 25.26
N GLN A 305 1.93 -8.73 24.84
CA GLN A 305 2.07 -7.55 25.69
C GLN A 305 0.96 -7.44 26.76
N ASN A 306 -0.22 -8.00 26.51
CA ASN A 306 -1.34 -7.97 27.44
C ASN A 306 -1.09 -8.79 28.73
N HIS A 307 -0.12 -9.70 28.73
CA HIS A 307 0.24 -10.52 29.88
C HIS A 307 1.39 -9.93 30.71
N LEU A 308 1.97 -8.81 30.26
CA LEU A 308 3.08 -8.12 30.95
C LEU A 308 2.64 -7.22 32.12
N GLY A 309 1.51 -7.47 32.72
CA GLY A 309 1.05 -6.72 33.88
C GLY A 309 -0.24 -7.27 34.47
N ASN A 310 -0.13 -7.86 35.66
CA ASN A 310 -1.22 -8.36 36.52
C ASN A 310 -2.09 -9.48 35.95
N ALA A 311 -1.83 -10.69 36.38
CA ALA A 311 -2.76 -11.79 36.40
C ALA A 311 -4.06 -11.37 37.11
N GLY A 312 -5.11 -10.98 36.38
CA GLY A 312 -6.39 -10.79 37.02
C GLY A 312 -7.45 -9.93 36.38
N HIS A 313 -7.24 -9.28 35.24
CA HIS A 313 -8.31 -8.51 34.62
C HIS A 313 -8.50 -8.87 33.15
N GLN A 314 -9.42 -9.78 32.90
CA GLN A 314 -10.05 -9.95 31.58
C GLN A 314 -10.73 -8.64 31.19
N GLY A 315 -10.28 -8.01 30.09
CA GLY A 315 -10.99 -6.89 29.47
C GLY A 315 -10.28 -5.52 29.45
N GLN A 316 -8.99 -5.42 29.81
CA GLN A 316 -8.30 -4.16 29.64
C GLN A 316 -7.86 -3.95 28.18
N ASN A 317 -8.26 -2.81 27.66
CA ASN A 317 -8.03 -2.34 26.29
C ASN A 317 -6.52 -2.29 25.98
N LYS A 318 -6.06 -3.12 25.05
CA LYS A 318 -4.66 -3.22 24.59
C LYS A 318 -4.05 -1.84 24.30
N ALA A 319 -4.85 -0.96 23.74
CA ALA A 319 -4.48 0.41 23.43
C ALA A 319 -4.13 1.27 24.65
N ALA A 320 -4.72 0.99 25.82
CA ALA A 320 -4.49 1.79 27.03
C ALA A 320 -3.09 1.56 27.63
N SER A 321 -2.60 0.32 27.59
CA SER A 321 -1.30 -0.06 28.16
C SER A 321 -0.10 0.19 27.24
N MET A 322 -0.33 0.49 25.95
CA MET A 322 0.76 0.76 24.99
C MET A 322 1.51 2.04 25.34
N PRO A 323 2.86 2.06 25.25
CA PRO A 323 3.66 3.28 25.37
C PRO A 323 3.34 4.29 24.25
N ASP A 324 3.42 5.58 24.53
CA ASP A 324 3.09 6.63 23.55
C ASP A 324 4.06 6.66 22.35
N ASN A 325 5.31 6.23 22.52
CA ASN A 325 6.30 6.12 21.45
C ASN A 325 6.13 4.87 20.57
N MET A 326 5.21 3.97 20.93
CA MET A 326 5.00 2.73 20.17
C MET A 326 4.38 3.01 18.81
N GLU A 327 4.98 2.47 17.76
CA GLU A 327 4.50 2.60 16.40
C GLU A 327 3.22 1.78 16.17
N VAL A 328 2.16 2.46 15.76
CA VAL A 328 0.84 1.89 15.46
C VAL A 328 0.69 1.67 13.95
N CYS A 329 1.13 2.61 13.16
CA CYS A 329 1.03 2.55 11.70
C CYS A 329 2.42 2.56 11.05
N GLY A 330 2.97 1.37 10.79
CA GLY A 330 4.28 1.22 10.16
C GLY A 330 4.37 1.77 8.73
N CYS A 331 3.26 1.80 7.99
CA CYS A 331 3.23 2.35 6.63
C CYS A 331 3.43 3.87 6.60
N ASN A 332 3.01 4.57 7.65
CA ASN A 332 3.05 6.04 7.74
C ASN A 332 3.88 6.53 8.92
N GLY A 333 4.56 5.65 9.67
CA GLY A 333 5.42 5.99 10.80
C GLY A 333 4.68 6.70 11.94
N VAL A 334 3.43 6.30 12.24
CA VAL A 334 2.59 6.96 13.24
C VAL A 334 2.59 6.18 14.54
N CYS A 335 3.05 6.80 15.63
CA CYS A 335 3.02 6.22 16.96
C CYS A 335 1.72 6.54 17.72
N LYS A 336 1.46 5.79 18.81
CA LYS A 336 0.28 5.97 19.66
C LYS A 336 0.15 7.41 20.16
N GLY A 337 1.23 8.00 20.68
CA GLY A 337 1.22 9.37 21.20
C GLY A 337 0.77 10.41 20.18
N THR A 338 1.15 10.25 18.90
CA THR A 338 0.68 11.12 17.82
C THR A 338 -0.83 10.99 17.62
N ILE A 339 -1.35 9.76 17.68
CA ILE A 339 -2.80 9.50 17.55
C ILE A 339 -3.55 10.09 18.74
N VAL A 340 -3.12 9.80 19.97
CA VAL A 340 -3.74 10.30 21.21
C VAL A 340 -3.71 11.83 21.26
N LYS A 341 -2.60 12.44 20.88
CA LYS A 341 -2.46 13.90 20.80
C LYS A 341 -3.45 14.50 19.81
N ALA A 342 -3.52 13.94 18.59
CA ALA A 342 -4.45 14.40 17.58
C ALA A 342 -5.92 14.27 18.04
N ILE A 343 -6.28 13.16 18.70
CA ILE A 343 -7.63 12.95 19.24
C ILE A 343 -7.97 14.03 20.27
N LYS A 344 -7.06 14.29 21.23
CA LYS A 344 -7.31 15.25 22.31
C LYS A 344 -7.32 16.71 21.84
N GLU A 345 -6.37 17.10 20.99
CA GLU A 345 -6.23 18.48 20.52
C GLU A 345 -7.30 18.90 19.52
N ASN A 346 -7.76 17.97 18.68
CA ASN A 346 -8.74 18.26 17.63
C ASN A 346 -10.15 17.70 17.93
N GLY A 347 -10.35 17.07 19.10
CA GLY A 347 -11.65 16.50 19.47
C GLY A 347 -12.15 15.45 18.48
N LEU A 348 -11.29 14.49 18.10
CA LEU A 348 -11.64 13.49 17.09
C LEU A 348 -12.42 12.33 17.73
N PHE A 349 -13.53 11.94 17.12
CA PHE A 349 -14.43 10.88 17.63
C PHE A 349 -14.57 9.70 16.69
N THR A 350 -14.07 9.79 15.45
CA THR A 350 -14.22 8.75 14.44
C THR A 350 -12.87 8.31 13.88
N LEU A 351 -12.80 7.04 13.45
CA LEU A 351 -11.63 6.50 12.76
C LEU A 351 -11.29 7.30 11.49
N ALA A 352 -12.30 7.80 10.77
CA ALA A 352 -12.11 8.59 9.56
C ALA A 352 -11.40 9.93 9.86
N GLU A 353 -11.75 10.58 10.96
CA GLU A 353 -11.08 11.80 11.41
C GLU A 353 -9.64 11.53 11.83
N VAL A 354 -9.41 10.47 12.60
CA VAL A 354 -8.05 10.06 13.00
C VAL A 354 -7.19 9.78 11.78
N ARG A 355 -7.71 9.05 10.78
CA ARG A 355 -7.02 8.82 9.49
C ARG A 355 -6.66 10.12 8.77
N LYS A 356 -7.61 11.05 8.71
CA LYS A 356 -7.43 12.35 8.05
C LYS A 356 -6.31 13.16 8.69
N HIS A 357 -6.27 13.22 10.03
CA HIS A 357 -5.32 14.03 10.77
C HIS A 357 -3.94 13.40 10.96
N THR A 358 -3.88 12.08 11.14
CA THR A 358 -2.63 11.39 11.49
C THR A 358 -2.06 10.54 10.36
N LYS A 359 -2.85 10.24 9.33
CA LYS A 359 -2.56 9.23 8.30
C LYS A 359 -2.46 7.78 8.82
N ALA A 360 -2.67 7.54 10.10
CA ALA A 360 -2.75 6.18 10.64
C ALA A 360 -3.88 5.42 9.95
N SER A 361 -3.62 4.17 9.54
CA SER A 361 -4.59 3.31 8.84
C SER A 361 -5.09 3.83 7.48
N SER A 362 -4.41 4.81 6.86
CA SER A 362 -4.82 5.36 5.56
C SER A 362 -4.20 4.64 4.35
N SER A 363 -3.20 3.78 4.56
CA SER A 363 -2.50 3.06 3.49
C SER A 363 -2.94 1.60 3.42
N CYS A 364 -2.28 0.65 4.11
CA CYS A 364 -2.60 -0.77 4.05
C CYS A 364 -3.81 -1.18 4.91
N GLY A 365 -4.24 -0.35 5.87
CA GLY A 365 -5.38 -0.61 6.75
C GLY A 365 -5.15 -1.64 7.86
N SER A 366 -3.99 -2.32 7.92
CA SER A 366 -3.73 -3.40 8.88
C SER A 366 -3.73 -2.95 10.35
N CYS A 367 -3.54 -1.66 10.64
CA CYS A 367 -3.59 -1.11 11.97
C CYS A 367 -4.98 -0.54 12.36
N THR A 368 -6.02 -0.74 11.52
CA THR A 368 -7.36 -0.19 11.74
C THR A 368 -7.90 -0.52 13.12
N GLY A 369 -7.94 -1.80 13.50
CA GLY A 369 -8.48 -2.24 14.79
C GLY A 369 -7.73 -1.67 16.00
N LEU A 370 -6.40 -1.50 15.87
CA LEU A 370 -5.60 -0.91 16.93
C LEU A 370 -5.84 0.61 17.05
N VAL A 371 -5.99 1.31 15.94
CA VAL A 371 -6.35 2.74 15.91
C VAL A 371 -7.74 2.96 16.55
N GLU A 372 -8.70 2.08 16.27
CA GLU A 372 -10.03 2.11 16.89
C GLU A 372 -9.97 1.88 18.40
N GLN A 373 -9.15 0.93 18.88
CA GLN A 373 -8.93 0.71 20.30
C GLN A 373 -8.28 1.92 20.99
N ILE A 374 -7.32 2.58 20.35
CA ILE A 374 -6.71 3.81 20.86
C ILE A 374 -7.76 4.93 20.93
N LEU A 375 -8.56 5.08 19.91
CA LEU A 375 -9.65 6.06 19.88
C LEU A 375 -10.64 5.78 21.02
N ALA A 376 -11.13 4.55 21.15
CA ALA A 376 -12.03 4.13 22.21
C ALA A 376 -11.46 4.39 23.62
N SER A 377 -10.18 4.06 23.84
CA SER A 377 -9.51 4.26 25.13
C SER A 377 -9.25 5.74 25.46
N THR A 378 -9.08 6.57 24.43
CA THR A 378 -8.77 7.99 24.59
C THR A 378 -10.02 8.83 24.83
N VAL A 379 -11.12 8.49 24.15
CA VAL A 379 -12.41 9.20 24.25
C VAL A 379 -13.22 8.72 25.46
N GLY A 380 -12.92 7.52 26.00
CA GLY A 380 -13.61 6.96 27.16
C GLY A 380 -14.99 6.39 26.83
N GLY A 381 -15.83 6.17 27.83
CA GLY A 381 -17.14 5.49 27.70
C GLY A 381 -18.17 6.12 26.75
N ALA A 382 -17.83 7.21 26.08
CA ALA A 382 -18.65 7.83 25.02
C ALA A 382 -18.33 7.28 23.62
N TYR A 383 -17.26 6.48 23.46
CA TYR A 383 -17.01 5.76 22.21
C TYR A 383 -17.91 4.53 22.14
N GLN A 384 -18.95 4.63 21.38
CA GLN A 384 -19.54 3.44 20.78
C GLN A 384 -18.73 3.15 19.52
N PRO A 385 -18.19 1.91 19.33
CA PRO A 385 -17.83 1.46 18.00
C PRO A 385 -19.08 1.80 17.19
N ALA A 386 -18.91 2.58 16.13
CA ALA A 386 -19.98 2.63 15.16
C ALA A 386 -20.27 1.15 14.89
N ASP A 387 -21.37 0.65 15.40
CA ASP A 387 -22.01 -0.46 14.73
C ASP A 387 -21.77 -0.16 13.28
N ILE A 388 -21.44 -1.17 12.49
CA ILE A 388 -21.45 -1.07 11.04
C ILE A 388 -22.94 -0.82 10.73
N ALA A 389 -23.45 0.29 11.22
CA ALA A 389 -24.71 0.86 10.86
C ALA A 389 -24.46 1.17 9.39
N LYS A 390 -25.00 0.32 8.57
CA LYS A 390 -25.05 0.42 7.12
C LYS A 390 -25.23 1.90 6.81
N LYS A 391 -24.12 2.59 6.48
CA LYS A 391 -24.18 4.02 6.22
C LYS A 391 -24.90 4.17 4.88
N PRO A 392 -26.11 4.72 4.86
CA PRO A 392 -26.84 4.86 3.61
C PRO A 392 -26.12 5.80 2.65
N VAL A 393 -26.40 5.68 1.37
CA VAL A 393 -25.85 6.55 0.31
C VAL A 393 -26.06 8.02 0.65
N CYS A 394 -27.24 8.35 1.18
CA CYS A 394 -27.60 9.70 1.64
C CYS A 394 -28.89 9.63 2.48
N ALA A 395 -29.35 10.78 2.96
CA ALA A 395 -30.64 10.88 3.68
C ALA A 395 -31.87 10.54 2.83
N CYS A 396 -31.77 10.39 1.52
CA CYS A 396 -32.88 10.06 0.63
C CYS A 396 -33.19 8.55 0.57
N THR A 397 -32.34 7.71 1.16
CA THR A 397 -32.53 6.24 1.16
C THR A 397 -31.91 5.64 2.43
N ASP A 398 -32.37 4.45 2.79
CA ASP A 398 -31.77 3.65 3.88
C ASP A 398 -30.75 2.63 3.35
N HIS A 399 -30.59 2.53 2.01
CA HIS A 399 -29.72 1.58 1.38
C HIS A 399 -28.27 2.06 1.35
N THR A 400 -27.35 1.11 1.58
CA THR A 400 -25.90 1.37 1.60
C THR A 400 -25.35 1.48 0.18
N HIS A 401 -24.14 2.05 0.07
CA HIS A 401 -23.39 2.08 -1.18
C HIS A 401 -23.15 0.68 -1.78
N GLU A 402 -22.96 -0.33 -0.94
CA GLU A 402 -22.71 -1.71 -1.38
C GLU A 402 -23.98 -2.37 -1.91
N GLU A 403 -25.09 -2.23 -1.20
CA GLU A 403 -26.41 -2.75 -1.64
C GLU A 403 -26.81 -2.15 -2.98
N VAL A 404 -26.64 -0.84 -3.16
CA VAL A 404 -26.97 -0.15 -4.41
C VAL A 404 -26.06 -0.62 -5.57
N ARG A 405 -24.76 -0.71 -5.35
CA ARG A 405 -23.85 -1.20 -6.40
C ARG A 405 -24.15 -2.62 -6.81
N LYS A 406 -24.43 -3.49 -5.84
CA LYS A 406 -24.80 -4.89 -6.11
C LYS A 406 -26.09 -4.98 -6.93
N ALA A 407 -27.13 -4.27 -6.52
CA ALA A 407 -28.41 -4.28 -7.21
C ALA A 407 -28.33 -3.73 -8.65
N ILE A 408 -27.49 -2.75 -8.93
CA ILE A 408 -27.25 -2.25 -10.29
C ILE A 408 -26.85 -3.40 -11.22
N PHE A 409 -25.98 -4.31 -10.79
CA PHE A 409 -25.60 -5.49 -11.58
C PHE A 409 -26.66 -6.57 -11.57
N ASP A 410 -27.15 -6.96 -10.39
CA ASP A 410 -28.05 -8.10 -10.21
C ASP A 410 -29.39 -7.88 -10.94
N HIS A 411 -29.86 -6.64 -11.02
CA HIS A 411 -31.14 -6.26 -11.64
C HIS A 411 -30.98 -5.51 -12.96
N ASN A 412 -29.74 -5.43 -13.52
CA ASN A 412 -29.45 -4.80 -14.80
C ASN A 412 -29.99 -3.36 -14.92
N LEU A 413 -29.87 -2.57 -13.84
CA LEU A 413 -30.33 -1.19 -13.79
C LEU A 413 -29.35 -0.30 -14.57
N LYS A 414 -29.83 0.45 -15.58
CA LYS A 414 -28.97 1.19 -16.51
C LYS A 414 -29.14 2.71 -16.45
N SER A 415 -29.98 3.22 -15.56
CA SER A 415 -30.14 4.67 -15.41
C SER A 415 -30.35 5.08 -13.95
N ILE A 416 -30.05 6.34 -13.62
CA ILE A 416 -30.29 6.89 -12.28
C ILE A 416 -31.76 6.78 -11.88
N PRO A 417 -32.75 7.11 -12.75
CA PRO A 417 -34.16 6.93 -12.43
C PRO A 417 -34.53 5.48 -12.13
N GLU A 418 -34.02 4.50 -12.87
CA GLU A 418 -34.27 3.08 -12.61
C GLU A 418 -33.78 2.65 -11.23
N VAL A 419 -32.55 3.07 -10.85
CA VAL A 419 -32.01 2.78 -9.51
C VAL A 419 -32.85 3.44 -8.43
N MET A 420 -33.25 4.70 -8.60
CA MET A 420 -34.07 5.42 -7.64
C MET A 420 -35.44 4.79 -7.50
N HIS A 421 -36.04 4.35 -8.60
CA HIS A 421 -37.35 3.68 -8.60
C HIS A 421 -37.25 2.29 -7.94
N PHE A 422 -36.24 1.50 -8.27
CA PHE A 422 -36.02 0.18 -7.70
C PHE A 422 -35.92 0.19 -6.15
N PHE A 423 -35.26 1.21 -5.61
CA PHE A 423 -35.03 1.36 -4.18
C PHE A 423 -36.05 2.32 -3.50
N GLU A 424 -37.12 2.74 -4.18
CA GLU A 424 -38.14 3.65 -3.66
C GLU A 424 -37.50 4.90 -2.99
N TRP A 425 -36.62 5.61 -3.73
CA TRP A 425 -35.89 6.77 -3.22
C TRP A 425 -36.86 7.84 -2.71
N ARG A 426 -36.75 8.28 -1.45
CA ARG A 426 -37.65 9.27 -0.82
C ARG A 426 -37.69 10.59 -1.58
N ASN A 427 -36.55 11.04 -2.11
CA ASN A 427 -36.50 12.21 -2.96
C ASN A 427 -36.40 11.79 -4.43
N VAL A 428 -37.47 11.94 -5.15
CA VAL A 428 -37.63 11.52 -6.56
C VAL A 428 -36.61 12.18 -7.51
N ASN A 429 -36.06 13.34 -7.15
CA ASN A 429 -35.04 14.04 -7.92
C ASN A 429 -33.61 13.72 -7.44
N GLY A 430 -33.47 13.00 -6.33
CA GLY A 430 -32.19 12.80 -5.67
C GLY A 430 -31.66 14.05 -4.98
N CYS A 431 -30.44 13.97 -4.48
CA CYS A 431 -29.73 15.07 -3.84
C CYS A 431 -28.28 15.17 -4.34
N ALA A 432 -27.57 16.22 -3.89
CA ALA A 432 -26.17 16.46 -4.25
C ALA A 432 -25.18 15.35 -3.83
N SER A 433 -25.60 14.41 -2.97
CA SER A 433 -24.80 13.26 -2.55
C SER A 433 -25.12 12.01 -3.37
N CYS A 434 -26.39 11.65 -3.52
CA CYS A 434 -26.78 10.40 -4.18
C CYS A 434 -26.65 10.47 -5.72
N ARG A 435 -27.00 11.57 -6.37
CA ARG A 435 -26.88 11.66 -7.84
C ARG A 435 -25.46 11.43 -8.33
N PRO A 436 -24.42 12.09 -7.76
CA PRO A 436 -23.04 11.80 -8.16
C PRO A 436 -22.60 10.37 -7.86
N ALA A 437 -23.04 9.79 -6.74
CA ALA A 437 -22.72 8.41 -6.40
C ALA A 437 -23.35 7.43 -7.39
N LEU A 438 -24.64 7.61 -7.74
CA LEU A 438 -25.33 6.76 -8.70
C LEU A 438 -24.75 6.90 -10.11
N ASN A 439 -24.44 8.12 -10.55
CA ASN A 439 -23.77 8.37 -11.82
C ASN A 439 -22.43 7.61 -11.89
N TYR A 440 -21.62 7.70 -10.85
CA TYR A 440 -20.35 6.97 -10.77
C TYR A 440 -20.55 5.45 -10.80
N TYR A 441 -21.51 4.91 -10.06
CA TYR A 441 -21.77 3.46 -10.02
C TYR A 441 -22.25 2.92 -11.35
N LEU A 442 -23.12 3.66 -12.05
CA LEU A 442 -23.58 3.29 -13.38
C LEU A 442 -22.47 3.35 -14.43
N LEU A 443 -21.60 4.35 -14.35
CA LEU A 443 -20.39 4.40 -15.19
C LEU A 443 -19.46 3.22 -14.96
N CYS A 444 -19.28 2.82 -13.69
CA CYS A 444 -18.46 1.64 -13.35
C CYS A 444 -19.10 0.33 -13.80
N ALA A 445 -20.44 0.22 -13.69
CA ALA A 445 -21.17 -0.99 -14.03
C ALA A 445 -21.33 -1.17 -15.55
N TRP A 446 -21.63 -0.08 -16.26
CA TRP A 446 -22.01 -0.08 -17.67
C TRP A 446 -21.19 0.93 -18.49
N PRO A 447 -19.85 0.81 -18.57
CA PRO A 447 -18.99 1.85 -19.16
C PRO A 447 -19.23 2.11 -20.64
N HIS A 448 -19.85 1.16 -21.35
CA HIS A 448 -20.15 1.28 -22.79
C HIS A 448 -21.63 1.52 -23.10
N GLU A 449 -22.51 1.42 -22.10
CA GLU A 449 -23.96 1.50 -22.29
C GLU A 449 -24.59 2.69 -21.55
N TYR A 450 -24.00 3.09 -20.41
CA TYR A 450 -24.47 4.24 -19.65
C TYR A 450 -23.82 5.53 -20.12
N GLN A 451 -24.63 6.53 -20.45
CA GLN A 451 -24.14 7.85 -20.78
C GLN A 451 -23.95 8.69 -19.51
N ASP A 452 -22.74 9.19 -19.32
CA ASP A 452 -22.40 10.04 -18.19
C ASP A 452 -23.34 11.26 -18.06
N ASP A 453 -24.02 11.37 -16.92
CA ASP A 453 -24.86 12.52 -16.58
C ASP A 453 -24.01 13.65 -16.01
N ALA A 454 -23.63 14.60 -16.84
CA ALA A 454 -22.81 15.75 -16.46
C ALA A 454 -23.43 16.58 -15.31
N GLN A 455 -24.76 16.60 -15.19
CA GLN A 455 -25.43 17.32 -14.09
C GLN A 455 -25.36 16.57 -12.77
N SER A 456 -25.13 15.27 -12.80
CA SER A 456 -24.96 14.42 -11.62
C SER A 456 -23.50 14.20 -11.21
N ARG A 457 -22.55 14.92 -11.79
CA ARG A 457 -21.15 14.92 -11.32
C ARG A 457 -21.00 15.66 -10.01
N PHE A 458 -19.94 15.38 -9.29
CA PHE A 458 -19.59 16.17 -8.10
C PHE A 458 -19.38 17.64 -8.46
N VAL A 459 -19.76 18.54 -7.57
CA VAL A 459 -19.72 19.99 -7.81
C VAL A 459 -18.33 20.47 -8.20
N ASN A 460 -17.28 19.96 -7.53
CA ASN A 460 -15.89 20.31 -7.83
C ASN A 460 -15.44 19.87 -9.24
N GLU A 461 -16.01 18.80 -9.77
CA GLU A 461 -15.72 18.31 -11.12
C GLU A 461 -16.45 19.13 -12.18
N ARG A 462 -17.68 19.59 -11.87
CA ARG A 462 -18.50 20.32 -12.84
C ARG A 462 -18.01 21.74 -13.11
N VAL A 463 -17.69 22.50 -12.06
CA VAL A 463 -17.54 23.95 -12.18
C VAL A 463 -16.37 24.54 -11.39
N HIS A 464 -15.55 23.73 -10.75
CA HIS A 464 -14.53 24.19 -9.81
C HIS A 464 -15.07 25.19 -8.77
N ALA A 465 -16.33 24.98 -8.34
CA ALA A 465 -17.04 25.87 -7.45
C ALA A 465 -17.25 25.20 -6.08
N ASN A 466 -17.08 25.98 -5.03
CA ASN A 466 -17.39 25.56 -3.66
C ASN A 466 -18.78 26.07 -3.27
N ILE A 467 -19.64 25.19 -2.80
CA ILE A 467 -20.96 25.58 -2.27
C ILE A 467 -20.76 26.24 -0.92
N GLN A 468 -21.28 27.43 -0.75
CA GLN A 468 -21.28 28.18 0.50
C GLN A 468 -22.41 27.72 1.43
N LYS A 469 -22.37 28.13 2.70
CA LYS A 469 -23.39 27.78 3.70
C LYS A 469 -24.78 28.29 3.36
N ASP A 470 -24.85 29.40 2.63
CA ASP A 470 -26.11 30.03 2.18
C ASP A 470 -26.64 29.46 0.86
N GLY A 471 -25.98 28.45 0.28
CA GLY A 471 -26.35 27.82 -0.98
C GLY A 471 -25.79 28.48 -2.22
N THR A 472 -25.07 29.58 -2.10
CA THR A 472 -24.35 30.20 -3.22
C THR A 472 -23.08 29.42 -3.57
N PHE A 473 -22.44 29.80 -4.67
CA PHE A 473 -21.20 29.16 -5.12
C PHE A 473 -20.03 30.12 -5.03
N SER A 474 -18.87 29.57 -4.69
CA SER A 474 -17.59 30.29 -4.79
C SER A 474 -16.82 29.77 -5.99
N VAL A 475 -16.67 30.58 -7.00
CA VAL A 475 -15.88 30.27 -8.20
C VAL A 475 -14.48 30.84 -8.04
N ILE A 476 -13.47 29.99 -8.17
CA ILE A 476 -12.07 30.38 -8.08
C ILE A 476 -11.45 30.27 -9.47
N PRO A 477 -11.19 31.39 -10.16
CA PRO A 477 -10.48 31.37 -11.43
C PRO A 477 -9.12 30.69 -11.29
N ARG A 478 -8.76 29.89 -12.26
CA ARG A 478 -7.50 29.16 -12.25
C ARG A 478 -6.35 30.09 -12.58
N ILE A 479 -5.51 30.36 -11.58
CA ILE A 479 -4.32 31.21 -11.69
C ILE A 479 -3.11 30.34 -11.33
N TYR A 480 -2.32 29.96 -12.33
CA TYR A 480 -1.18 29.07 -12.13
C TYR A 480 -0.05 29.80 -11.39
N GLY A 481 0.41 29.21 -10.28
CA GLY A 481 1.48 29.77 -9.47
C GLY A 481 1.20 31.16 -8.90
N GLY A 482 -0.08 31.61 -8.89
CA GLY A 482 -0.45 32.95 -8.45
C GLY A 482 -0.11 34.06 -9.47
N VAL A 483 0.41 33.71 -10.63
CA VAL A 483 0.80 34.67 -11.67
C VAL A 483 -0.38 34.93 -12.61
N THR A 484 -0.76 36.18 -12.78
CA THR A 484 -1.82 36.63 -13.68
C THR A 484 -1.39 37.86 -14.51
N THR A 485 -2.16 38.20 -15.52
CA THR A 485 -1.91 39.33 -16.37
C THR A 485 -3.00 40.41 -16.21
N PRO A 486 -2.72 41.68 -16.51
CA PRO A 486 -3.75 42.71 -16.48
C PRO A 486 -4.97 42.39 -17.35
N ALA A 487 -4.78 41.70 -18.48
CA ALA A 487 -5.88 41.26 -19.33
C ALA A 487 -6.76 40.19 -18.67
N GLN A 488 -6.16 39.24 -17.95
CA GLN A 488 -6.90 38.21 -17.20
C GLN A 488 -7.67 38.84 -16.04
N LEU A 489 -7.09 39.81 -15.32
CA LEU A 489 -7.77 40.51 -14.23
C LEU A 489 -8.98 41.30 -14.74
N ARG A 490 -8.86 41.99 -15.91
CA ARG A 490 -10.00 42.68 -16.53
C ARG A 490 -11.10 41.69 -16.88
N ARG A 491 -10.76 40.54 -17.50
CA ARG A 491 -11.76 39.50 -17.82
C ARG A 491 -12.46 38.94 -16.57
N ILE A 492 -11.77 38.79 -15.44
CA ILE A 492 -12.40 38.38 -14.18
C ILE A 492 -13.40 39.46 -13.73
N ALA A 493 -13.03 40.74 -13.83
CA ALA A 493 -13.93 41.86 -13.51
C ALA A 493 -15.14 41.87 -14.45
N ASP A 494 -14.93 41.77 -15.76
CA ASP A 494 -15.99 41.75 -16.79
C ASP A 494 -16.99 40.60 -16.52
N VAL A 495 -16.50 39.41 -16.13
CA VAL A 495 -17.34 38.28 -15.78
C VAL A 495 -18.12 38.54 -14.49
N ALA A 496 -17.48 39.10 -13.46
CA ALA A 496 -18.12 39.43 -12.21
C ALA A 496 -19.26 40.44 -12.40
N GLU A 497 -19.06 41.48 -13.22
CA GLU A 497 -20.09 42.46 -13.58
C GLU A 497 -21.20 41.85 -14.42
N LYS A 498 -20.87 41.04 -15.45
CA LYS A 498 -21.83 40.40 -16.33
C LYS A 498 -22.83 39.51 -15.61
N TYR A 499 -22.39 38.81 -14.56
CA TYR A 499 -23.21 37.86 -13.83
C TYR A 499 -23.63 38.37 -12.46
N ASP A 500 -23.49 39.66 -12.18
CA ASP A 500 -23.86 40.34 -10.92
C ASP A 500 -23.31 39.59 -9.69
N VAL A 501 -22.02 39.26 -9.73
CA VAL A 501 -21.35 38.53 -8.65
C VAL A 501 -21.30 39.42 -7.40
N ARG A 502 -21.95 39.00 -6.31
CA ARG A 502 -22.12 39.82 -5.11
C ARG A 502 -20.81 40.25 -4.48
N GLU A 503 -19.79 39.40 -4.55
CA GLU A 503 -18.54 39.66 -3.87
C GLU A 503 -17.36 39.02 -4.59
N VAL A 504 -16.30 39.79 -4.80
CA VAL A 504 -15.00 39.30 -5.28
C VAL A 504 -13.98 39.50 -4.17
N ARG A 505 -13.39 38.40 -3.68
CA ARG A 505 -12.42 38.40 -2.58
C ARG A 505 -11.04 37.96 -3.05
N CYS A 506 -10.01 38.68 -2.59
CA CYS A 506 -8.66 38.11 -2.56
C CYS A 506 -8.47 37.32 -1.26
N THR A 507 -8.18 36.05 -1.36
CA THR A 507 -7.98 35.17 -0.19
C THR A 507 -6.56 35.27 0.35
N GLY A 508 -6.34 34.84 1.60
CA GLY A 508 -5.02 34.74 2.20
C GLY A 508 -4.06 33.79 1.44
N GLY A 509 -4.60 32.89 0.61
CA GLY A 509 -3.83 32.05 -0.31
C GLY A 509 -3.57 32.70 -1.68
N GLN A 510 -3.70 34.02 -1.79
CA GLN A 510 -3.47 34.82 -3.02
C GLN A 510 -4.33 34.37 -4.22
N ARG A 511 -5.56 33.92 -3.96
CA ARG A 511 -6.53 33.53 -4.98
C ARG A 511 -7.68 34.53 -5.00
N ILE A 512 -8.29 34.68 -6.18
CA ILE A 512 -9.50 35.45 -6.34
C ILE A 512 -10.70 34.51 -6.24
N ASN A 513 -11.63 34.79 -5.32
CA ASN A 513 -12.90 34.12 -5.19
C ASN A 513 -14.02 35.03 -5.65
N MET A 514 -14.89 34.51 -6.52
CA MET A 514 -16.15 35.15 -6.92
C MET A 514 -17.29 34.43 -6.22
N LEU A 515 -18.06 35.14 -5.43
CA LEU A 515 -19.15 34.62 -4.59
C LEU A 515 -20.50 35.12 -5.09
N GLY A 516 -21.42 34.18 -5.43
CA GLY A 516 -22.73 34.57 -5.93
C GLY A 516 -23.66 33.40 -6.22
#